data_05016024526bab9f88005a2a1c802a0e
#
_entry.id   05016024526bab9f88005a2a1c802a0e
#
_cell.length_a   1.000
_cell.length_b   1.000
_cell.length_c   1.000
_cell.angle_alpha   90.00
_cell.angle_beta   90.00
_cell.angle_gamma   90.00
#
_symmetry.space_group_name_H-M   'P 1'
#
loop_
_entity.id
_entity.type
_entity.pdbx_description
1 polymer ?
#
loop_
_entity_poly.entity_id
_entity_poly.type
_entity_poly.pdbx_seq_one_letter_code
_entity_poly.pdbx_strand_id
1 'polypeptide(L)'
;MRYSKPGLPNIGKYTNHRGRTGFGSLVESTQRPSYNTHVQNLNSGYTTHRNQSGICKQFLIRRSFGGSRTLLADHPVHQWTVGSSYADISSKMAPLSNLDLVKAVDIFPYDQEGLAKAFSEPLYTLLHRTSSDKDVIIGYMHPPVVQSLFSIPETIRGPLEIDPDSRTIRAFDLPTEAERTKVVTDVMQYWRANGPWEIVKKWRNEPWPVYSSDGGELLYSVERAGAGLLGVMRYGVHMTGYVKDAGAKHGIKIWVPKRASNKSNYPGMLDNTVAGGLMTAEDPFECIIREADEEADLPEALMRERCKVAGTVVYLYVTDERAGGERDLIYPETQWVYDIELPADIKPTPKDGEAEAFYLWTVEEVQEAMARGEFKPNCALVLLDFFIRRGILTKENEPDFDELVRGMHRKTPFPGPHQTGAPSFSLR
;
A
#
# COMPACT_ATOMS: atom_id res chain seq x y z
N MET A 1 41.90 35.29 -28.91
CA MET A 1 42.74 34.08 -28.59
C MET A 1 41.95 32.85 -28.93
N ARG A 2 42.42 32.10 -29.92
CA ARG A 2 41.83 30.83 -30.35
C ARG A 2 42.36 29.72 -29.49
N TYR A 3 41.52 28.80 -29.02
CA TYR A 3 41.96 27.49 -28.53
C TYR A 3 41.17 26.38 -29.19
N SER A 4 41.91 25.45 -29.72
CA SER A 4 41.59 24.32 -30.57
C SER A 4 41.00 23.13 -29.81
N LYS A 5 40.10 22.37 -30.49
CA LYS A 5 39.60 21.04 -30.11
C LYS A 5 40.66 19.95 -30.29
N PRO A 6 40.66 18.90 -29.46
CA PRO A 6 41.28 17.63 -29.83
C PRO A 6 40.22 16.59 -30.27
N GLY A 7 40.67 15.74 -31.21
CA GLY A 7 39.85 14.85 -32.01
C GLY A 7 39.45 13.53 -31.34
N LEU A 8 38.48 12.89 -32.00
CA LEU A 8 37.93 11.54 -31.75
C LEU A 8 38.85 10.47 -32.37
N PRO A 9 38.96 9.26 -31.80
CA PRO A 9 39.49 8.10 -32.50
C PRO A 9 38.38 7.24 -33.15
N ASN A 10 38.80 6.65 -34.25
CA ASN A 10 38.11 5.87 -35.27
C ASN A 10 37.47 4.56 -34.78
N ILE A 11 36.29 4.28 -35.33
CA ILE A 11 35.55 3.02 -35.18
C ILE A 11 35.93 2.08 -36.31
N GLY A 12 36.44 0.90 -35.96
CA GLY A 12 36.69 -0.21 -36.89
C GLY A 12 35.41 -0.99 -37.21
N LYS A 13 35.14 -1.14 -38.48
CA LYS A 13 34.07 -2.00 -39.04
C LYS A 13 34.45 -3.47 -38.87
N TYR A 14 33.51 -4.32 -38.44
CA TYR A 14 33.58 -5.77 -38.70
C TYR A 14 32.30 -6.21 -39.43
N THR A 15 32.59 -6.94 -40.51
CA THR A 15 31.72 -7.42 -41.57
C THR A 15 31.04 -8.74 -41.22
N ASN A 16 29.80 -8.88 -41.73
CA ASN A 16 29.00 -10.11 -41.80
C ASN A 16 29.73 -11.35 -42.36
N HIS A 17 29.47 -12.50 -41.74
CA HIS A 17 29.48 -13.77 -42.47
C HIS A 17 28.23 -14.60 -42.16
N ARG A 18 27.45 -14.84 -43.22
CA ARG A 18 26.35 -15.82 -43.28
C ARG A 18 26.91 -17.24 -43.33
N GLY A 19 26.30 -18.17 -42.64
CA GLY A 19 26.43 -19.61 -42.84
C GLY A 19 25.13 -20.33 -42.49
N ARG A 20 24.43 -20.79 -43.51
CA ARG A 20 23.29 -21.73 -43.47
C ARG A 20 23.77 -23.15 -43.43
N THR A 21 23.16 -24.00 -42.58
CA THR A 21 22.82 -25.45 -42.73
C THR A 21 22.10 -25.81 -41.42
N GLY A 22 20.96 -26.44 -41.28
CA GLY A 22 20.28 -27.45 -42.05
C GLY A 22 20.02 -28.70 -41.17
N PHE A 23 18.74 -29.01 -40.87
CA PHE A 23 18.16 -30.30 -40.44
C PHE A 23 18.45 -30.87 -39.03
N GLY A 24 17.34 -31.28 -38.35
CA GLY A 24 17.34 -32.34 -37.37
C GLY A 24 16.27 -32.23 -36.30
N SER A 25 15.08 -32.75 -36.58
CA SER A 25 14.03 -33.01 -35.59
C SER A 25 14.43 -34.14 -34.63
N LEU A 26 14.25 -33.97 -33.35
CA LEU A 26 14.10 -35.07 -32.40
C LEU A 26 13.12 -34.67 -31.32
N VAL A 27 12.02 -35.40 -31.34
CA VAL A 27 10.97 -35.42 -30.29
C VAL A 27 11.49 -36.34 -29.19
N GLU A 28 11.64 -35.85 -27.99
CA GLU A 28 11.73 -36.70 -26.80
C GLU A 28 10.71 -36.28 -25.74
N SER A 29 9.81 -37.21 -25.54
CA SER A 29 8.84 -37.24 -24.46
C SER A 29 9.51 -37.60 -23.14
N THR A 30 9.35 -36.78 -22.09
CA THR A 30 9.64 -37.22 -20.74
C THR A 30 8.40 -37.12 -19.87
N GLN A 31 8.04 -38.28 -19.37
CA GLN A 31 6.94 -38.62 -18.48
C GLN A 31 7.06 -37.93 -17.11
N ARG A 32 5.89 -37.51 -16.59
CA ARG A 32 5.71 -37.15 -15.17
C ARG A 32 5.60 -38.42 -14.32
N PRO A 33 6.21 -38.49 -13.14
CA PRO A 33 5.87 -39.54 -12.16
C PRO A 33 4.65 -39.12 -11.34
N SER A 34 3.65 -39.98 -11.37
CA SER A 34 2.50 -39.97 -10.46
C SER A 34 2.91 -40.55 -9.11
N TYR A 35 2.62 -39.88 -8.00
CA TYR A 35 2.67 -40.46 -6.67
C TYR A 35 1.29 -40.89 -6.22
N ASN A 36 1.16 -42.21 -6.02
CA ASN A 36 0.02 -42.87 -5.42
C ASN A 36 0.00 -42.67 -3.90
N THR A 37 -1.16 -42.29 -3.41
CA THR A 37 -1.55 -42.31 -2.00
C THR A 37 -1.75 -43.73 -1.51
N HIS A 38 -1.06 -44.12 -0.45
CA HIS A 38 -1.43 -45.26 0.39
C HIS A 38 -1.77 -44.76 1.80
N VAL A 39 -3.02 -44.85 2.13
CA VAL A 39 -3.57 -44.73 3.48
C VAL A 39 -3.33 -46.05 4.20
N GLN A 40 -2.64 -46.08 5.31
CA GLN A 40 -2.72 -47.15 6.27
C GLN A 40 -3.07 -46.60 7.68
N ASN A 41 -4.25 -46.97 8.09
CA ASN A 41 -4.71 -46.93 9.47
C ASN A 41 -3.89 -47.88 10.36
N LEU A 42 -3.40 -47.42 11.48
CA LEU A 42 -3.11 -48.29 12.63
C LEU A 42 -3.56 -47.57 13.91
N ASN A 43 -4.52 -48.20 14.52
CA ASN A 43 -5.05 -47.96 15.87
C ASN A 43 -4.12 -48.56 16.94
N SER A 44 -4.20 -47.99 18.12
CA SER A 44 -4.05 -48.59 19.46
C SER A 44 -2.74 -48.39 20.20
N GLY A 45 -2.90 -47.97 21.44
CA GLY A 45 -1.99 -48.33 22.53
C GLY A 45 -1.75 -47.22 23.57
N TYR A 46 -2.64 -47.09 24.56
CA TYR A 46 -2.36 -46.37 25.82
C TYR A 46 -1.28 -47.10 26.61
N THR A 47 -0.27 -46.39 27.09
CA THR A 47 0.40 -46.73 28.35
C THR A 47 0.99 -45.48 29.00
N THR A 48 0.55 -45.23 30.22
CA THR A 48 1.04 -44.23 31.18
C THR A 48 2.37 -44.64 31.76
N HIS A 49 3.36 -43.75 31.79
CA HIS A 49 4.40 -43.75 32.79
C HIS A 49 4.73 -42.34 33.29
N ARG A 50 4.52 -42.12 34.60
CA ARG A 50 5.07 -41.00 35.39
C ARG A 50 6.57 -41.24 35.62
N ASN A 51 7.37 -40.16 35.54
CA ASN A 51 8.33 -39.75 36.57
C ASN A 51 9.06 -38.45 36.15
N GLN A 52 8.88 -37.47 36.96
CA GLN A 52 9.77 -36.75 37.92
C GLN A 52 10.92 -35.90 37.34
N SER A 53 10.83 -34.62 37.78
CA SER A 53 11.91 -33.66 38.11
C SER A 53 12.66 -32.99 36.98
N GLY A 54 12.37 -31.68 36.83
CA GLY A 54 13.18 -30.70 36.13
C GLY A 54 12.63 -29.29 36.33
N ILE A 55 13.23 -28.56 37.27
CA ILE A 55 12.83 -27.23 37.73
C ILE A 55 13.05 -26.22 36.58
N CYS A 56 11.98 -25.70 36.03
CA CYS A 56 12.02 -24.53 35.17
C CYS A 56 11.61 -23.32 36.02
N LYS A 57 12.51 -22.35 36.15
CA LYS A 57 12.26 -21.10 36.87
C LYS A 57 11.30 -20.25 36.06
N GLN A 58 10.04 -20.21 36.47
CA GLN A 58 9.08 -19.19 36.04
C GLN A 58 9.37 -17.89 36.78
N PHE A 59 9.69 -16.85 36.07
CA PHE A 59 9.62 -15.49 36.60
C PHE A 59 8.14 -15.07 36.65
N LEU A 60 7.55 -15.19 37.83
CA LEU A 60 6.24 -14.66 38.17
C LEU A 60 6.39 -13.19 38.55
N ILE A 61 5.96 -12.28 37.69
CA ILE A 61 5.63 -10.91 38.09
C ILE A 61 4.23 -10.97 38.72
N ARG A 62 4.17 -11.08 40.04
CA ARG A 62 2.95 -10.86 40.84
C ARG A 62 2.76 -9.35 40.99
N ARG A 63 1.72 -8.77 40.35
CA ARG A 63 0.99 -7.66 40.96
C ARG A 63 -0.44 -8.08 41.18
N SER A 64 -0.84 -7.98 42.45
CA SER A 64 -2.14 -8.30 43.00
C SER A 64 -3.24 -7.43 42.41
N PHE A 65 -4.20 -8.03 41.74
CA PHE A 65 -5.56 -7.49 41.68
C PHE A 65 -6.46 -8.52 42.39
N GLY A 66 -7.01 -8.09 43.52
CA GLY A 66 -8.05 -8.84 44.22
C GLY A 66 -9.37 -8.73 43.45
N GLY A 67 -10.04 -9.86 43.32
CA GLY A 67 -11.44 -9.89 42.94
C GLY A 67 -11.83 -11.05 42.03
N SER A 68 -12.48 -12.05 42.61
CA SER A 68 -13.45 -13.04 42.10
C SER A 68 -13.23 -13.71 40.74
N ARG A 69 -13.13 -15.01 40.82
CA ARG A 69 -13.35 -15.96 39.70
C ARG A 69 -14.75 -15.77 39.12
N THR A 70 -14.82 -15.49 37.82
CA THR A 70 -16.01 -15.80 37.01
C THR A 70 -15.55 -16.35 35.65
N LEU A 71 -16.27 -17.35 35.21
CA LEU A 71 -16.12 -18.20 34.04
C LEU A 71 -15.82 -17.44 32.74
N LEU A 72 -14.95 -18.02 31.91
CA LEU A 72 -14.77 -17.68 30.50
C LEU A 72 -16.10 -17.82 29.80
N ALA A 73 -16.71 -16.69 29.49
CA ALA A 73 -17.82 -16.57 28.54
C ALA A 73 -17.31 -15.83 27.32
N ASP A 74 -17.72 -16.30 26.17
CA ASP A 74 -17.49 -15.72 24.85
C ASP A 74 -17.60 -14.19 24.88
N HIS A 75 -16.49 -13.49 24.62
CA HIS A 75 -16.52 -12.06 24.42
C HIS A 75 -16.76 -11.77 22.93
N PRO A 76 -17.84 -11.06 22.59
CA PRO A 76 -18.02 -10.57 21.24
C PRO A 76 -16.92 -9.55 20.92
N VAL A 77 -16.40 -9.64 19.71
CA VAL A 77 -15.50 -8.66 19.12
C VAL A 77 -16.16 -7.28 19.25
N HIS A 78 -15.63 -6.43 20.12
CA HIS A 78 -16.13 -5.07 20.27
C HIS A 78 -15.90 -4.31 18.95
N GLN A 79 -17.01 -3.91 18.33
CA GLN A 79 -17.01 -2.95 17.24
C GLN A 79 -16.59 -1.58 17.82
N TRP A 80 -15.47 -1.08 17.33
CA TRP A 80 -14.99 0.25 17.65
C TRP A 80 -15.81 1.28 16.88
N THR A 81 -16.42 2.20 17.59
CA THR A 81 -17.16 3.31 16.95
C THR A 81 -16.36 4.59 17.08
N VAL A 82 -15.70 4.99 16.01
CA VAL A 82 -15.44 6.40 15.75
C VAL A 82 -16.78 7.00 15.30
N GLY A 83 -17.24 8.03 16.02
CA GLY A 83 -18.57 8.59 15.81
C GLY A 83 -18.82 9.02 14.37
N SER A 84 -19.98 8.57 13.86
CA SER A 84 -20.66 8.93 12.63
C SER A 84 -20.29 8.13 11.38
N SER A 85 -21.22 7.25 10.99
CA SER A 85 -21.16 6.52 9.72
C SER A 85 -21.45 7.44 8.53
N TYR A 86 -20.58 7.40 7.52
CA TYR A 86 -20.76 8.06 6.23
C TYR A 86 -21.90 7.46 5.37
N ALA A 87 -22.46 6.32 5.76
CA ALA A 87 -23.38 5.53 4.93
C ALA A 87 -24.81 6.10 4.80
N ASP A 88 -25.26 7.03 5.68
CA ASP A 88 -26.62 7.56 5.66
C ASP A 88 -26.76 8.97 5.04
N ILE A 89 -25.72 9.45 4.35
CA ILE A 89 -25.52 10.86 4.02
C ILE A 89 -25.88 11.20 2.56
N SER A 90 -26.14 10.21 1.70
CA SER A 90 -26.22 10.45 0.25
C SER A 90 -27.46 11.22 -0.26
N SER A 91 -28.41 11.60 0.57
CA SER A 91 -29.62 12.25 0.07
C SER A 91 -29.87 13.71 0.47
N LYS A 92 -29.03 14.34 1.33
CA LYS A 92 -29.22 15.75 1.78
C LYS A 92 -27.95 16.47 2.28
N MET A 93 -26.74 16.07 1.91
CA MET A 93 -25.56 16.81 2.36
C MET A 93 -25.20 17.97 1.44
N ALA A 94 -24.63 19.03 2.06
CA ALA A 94 -23.95 20.07 1.31
C ALA A 94 -22.80 19.44 0.50
N PRO A 95 -22.48 19.99 -0.69
CA PRO A 95 -21.33 19.54 -1.45
C PRO A 95 -20.05 19.57 -0.59
N LEU A 96 -19.21 18.54 -0.71
CA LEU A 96 -17.91 18.49 -0.04
C LEU A 96 -17.01 19.61 -0.58
N SER A 97 -16.36 20.33 0.34
CA SER A 97 -15.28 21.24 -0.03
C SER A 97 -14.02 20.45 -0.40
N ASN A 98 -13.05 21.11 -1.06
CA ASN A 98 -11.76 20.50 -1.33
C ASN A 98 -11.03 20.09 -0.03
N LEU A 99 -11.21 20.87 1.03
CA LEU A 99 -10.64 20.55 2.33
C LEU A 99 -11.30 19.31 2.97
N ASP A 100 -12.62 19.12 2.79
CA ASP A 100 -13.30 17.91 3.25
C ASP A 100 -12.76 16.66 2.55
N LEU A 101 -12.45 16.76 1.25
CA LEU A 101 -11.83 15.66 0.48
C LEU A 101 -10.44 15.30 1.00
N VAL A 102 -9.61 16.30 1.33
CA VAL A 102 -8.30 16.06 1.95
C VAL A 102 -8.44 15.43 3.32
N LYS A 103 -9.32 15.97 4.18
CA LYS A 103 -9.57 15.45 5.53
C LYS A 103 -10.17 14.05 5.54
N ALA A 104 -10.86 13.64 4.48
CA ALA A 104 -11.35 12.26 4.32
C ALA A 104 -10.23 11.23 4.08
N VAL A 105 -9.03 11.67 3.71
CA VAL A 105 -7.87 10.82 3.40
C VAL A 105 -6.77 10.99 4.44
N ASP A 106 -6.39 12.22 4.76
CA ASP A 106 -5.40 12.51 5.82
C ASP A 106 -6.10 12.70 7.16
N ILE A 107 -6.75 11.64 7.64
CA ILE A 107 -7.60 11.65 8.85
C ILE A 107 -6.81 11.39 10.14
N PHE A 108 -5.61 10.80 10.05
CA PHE A 108 -4.81 10.50 11.22
C PHE A 108 -4.34 11.78 11.93
N PRO A 109 -4.53 11.91 13.25
CA PRO A 109 -4.20 13.13 13.97
C PRO A 109 -2.74 13.56 13.84
N TYR A 110 -2.49 14.88 13.94
CA TYR A 110 -1.14 15.45 13.86
C TYR A 110 -0.46 15.60 15.23
N ASP A 111 -1.22 15.53 16.32
CA ASP A 111 -0.73 15.75 17.67
C ASP A 111 -1.26 14.70 18.67
N GLN A 112 -0.67 14.69 19.86
CA GLN A 112 -1.00 13.71 20.91
C GLN A 112 -2.42 13.87 21.45
N GLU A 113 -2.96 15.09 21.49
CA GLU A 113 -4.33 15.33 21.95
C GLU A 113 -5.34 14.75 20.96
N GLY A 114 -5.10 14.96 19.65
CA GLY A 114 -5.88 14.35 18.58
C GLY A 114 -5.80 12.82 18.61
N LEU A 115 -4.61 12.25 18.80
CA LEU A 115 -4.43 10.79 18.93
C LEU A 115 -5.23 10.23 20.11
N ALA A 116 -5.17 10.88 21.28
CA ALA A 116 -5.93 10.45 22.46
C ALA A 116 -7.46 10.56 22.28
N LYS A 117 -7.92 11.46 21.40
CA LYS A 117 -9.35 11.58 21.06
C LYS A 117 -9.78 10.58 19.97
N ALA A 118 -8.90 10.31 19.00
CA ALA A 118 -9.22 9.44 17.86
C ALA A 118 -9.23 7.96 18.22
N PHE A 119 -8.36 7.53 19.12
CA PHE A 119 -8.19 6.13 19.48
C PHE A 119 -8.52 5.92 20.97
N SER A 120 -9.41 4.96 21.25
CA SER A 120 -9.83 4.61 22.62
C SER A 120 -8.68 4.05 23.48
N GLU A 121 -7.70 3.44 22.83
CA GLU A 121 -6.45 2.98 23.46
C GLU A 121 -5.25 3.51 22.67
N PRO A 122 -4.17 3.95 23.35
CA PRO A 122 -2.97 4.41 22.68
C PRO A 122 -2.36 3.31 21.80
N LEU A 123 -1.95 3.71 20.62
CA LEU A 123 -1.26 2.83 19.66
C LEU A 123 0.12 2.43 20.17
N TYR A 124 0.60 1.29 19.67
CA TYR A 124 1.99 0.90 19.79
C TYR A 124 2.77 1.38 18.58
N THR A 125 3.96 1.94 18.82
CA THR A 125 4.92 2.29 17.78
C THR A 125 5.77 1.07 17.44
N LEU A 126 5.69 0.58 16.22
CA LEU A 126 6.54 -0.50 15.72
C LEU A 126 7.90 0.08 15.35
N LEU A 127 8.94 -0.41 16.02
CA LEU A 127 10.32 0.04 15.88
C LEU A 127 11.17 -1.03 15.19
N HIS A 128 12.13 -0.57 14.41
CA HIS A 128 13.26 -1.36 13.94
C HIS A 128 14.56 -0.75 14.46
N ARG A 129 15.49 -1.61 14.91
CA ARG A 129 16.83 -1.20 15.32
C ARG A 129 17.79 -1.30 14.15
N THR A 130 18.29 -0.15 13.72
CA THR A 130 19.28 -0.09 12.63
C THR A 130 20.62 -0.66 13.05
N SER A 131 21.49 -0.96 12.09
CA SER A 131 22.86 -1.44 12.32
C SER A 131 23.72 -0.45 13.12
N SER A 132 23.33 0.83 13.16
CA SER A 132 23.96 1.90 13.97
C SER A 132 23.36 2.01 15.39
N ASP A 133 22.60 1.02 15.84
CA ASP A 133 21.91 0.97 17.16
C ASP A 133 20.91 2.13 17.37
N LYS A 134 20.32 2.63 16.29
CA LYS A 134 19.30 3.67 16.32
C LYS A 134 17.93 3.07 16.03
N ASP A 135 16.94 3.40 16.85
CA ASP A 135 15.55 3.03 16.58
C ASP A 135 14.93 3.92 15.49
N VAL A 136 14.27 3.31 14.54
CA VAL A 136 13.44 3.98 13.53
C VAL A 136 12.01 3.49 13.63
N ILE A 137 11.05 4.40 13.45
CA ILE A 137 9.63 4.07 13.43
C ILE A 137 9.28 3.51 12.06
N ILE A 138 8.71 2.29 12.02
CA ILE A 138 8.32 1.64 10.78
C ILE A 138 6.81 1.39 10.67
N GLY A 139 6.05 1.57 11.77
CA GLY A 139 4.59 1.38 11.74
C GLY A 139 3.90 1.78 13.03
N TYR A 140 2.57 1.74 13.01
CA TYR A 140 1.70 1.92 14.18
C TYR A 140 0.73 0.74 14.29
N MET A 141 0.71 0.09 15.46
CA MET A 141 -0.11 -1.10 15.69
C MET A 141 -1.15 -0.85 16.78
N HIS A 142 -2.35 -1.34 16.55
CA HIS A 142 -3.39 -1.36 17.59
C HIS A 142 -3.07 -2.38 18.67
N PRO A 143 -3.44 -2.12 19.95
CA PRO A 143 -3.21 -3.06 21.06
C PRO A 143 -3.74 -4.48 20.80
N PRO A 144 -4.93 -4.71 20.19
CA PRO A 144 -5.40 -6.06 19.84
C PRO A 144 -4.48 -6.78 18.84
N VAL A 145 -3.86 -6.04 17.90
CA VAL A 145 -2.92 -6.63 16.92
C VAL A 145 -1.63 -7.05 17.64
N VAL A 146 -1.11 -6.20 18.54
CA VAL A 146 0.06 -6.53 19.37
C VAL A 146 -0.22 -7.76 20.24
N GLN A 147 -1.39 -7.84 20.90
CA GLN A 147 -1.80 -8.99 21.69
C GLN A 147 -1.93 -10.26 20.82
N SER A 148 -2.50 -10.14 19.63
CA SER A 148 -2.60 -11.24 18.68
C SER A 148 -1.23 -11.72 18.22
N LEU A 149 -0.29 -10.81 17.94
CA LEU A 149 1.10 -11.14 17.59
C LEU A 149 1.81 -11.85 18.76
N PHE A 150 1.66 -11.36 19.99
CA PHE A 150 2.23 -11.98 21.19
C PHE A 150 1.73 -13.42 21.38
N SER A 151 0.48 -13.71 21.01
CA SER A 151 -0.14 -15.03 21.17
C SER A 151 0.33 -16.07 20.15
N ILE A 152 1.03 -15.65 19.08
CA ILE A 152 1.63 -16.57 18.10
C ILE A 152 2.83 -17.29 18.75
N PRO A 153 3.03 -18.60 18.52
CA PRO A 153 4.21 -19.30 18.99
C PRO A 153 5.52 -18.62 18.57
N GLU A 154 6.46 -18.52 19.50
CA GLU A 154 7.74 -17.84 19.23
C GLU A 154 8.51 -18.45 18.05
N THR A 155 8.39 -19.76 17.85
CA THR A 155 8.97 -20.47 16.71
C THR A 155 8.45 -20.00 15.34
N ILE A 156 7.32 -19.30 15.31
CA ILE A 156 6.70 -18.72 14.11
C ILE A 156 6.99 -17.21 14.03
N ARG A 157 6.72 -16.46 15.12
CA ARG A 157 6.82 -14.99 15.13
C ARG A 157 8.22 -14.44 15.34
N GLY A 158 9.15 -15.31 15.78
CA GLY A 158 10.49 -14.89 16.16
C GLY A 158 10.55 -14.08 17.46
N PRO A 159 11.69 -13.41 17.71
CA PRO A 159 11.87 -12.55 18.86
C PRO A 159 10.85 -11.40 18.88
N LEU A 160 10.39 -11.03 20.06
CA LEU A 160 9.41 -9.96 20.27
C LEU A 160 9.72 -9.25 21.59
N GLU A 161 9.91 -7.94 21.52
CA GLU A 161 10.05 -7.06 22.67
C GLU A 161 8.85 -6.08 22.70
N ILE A 162 8.16 -6.01 23.83
CA ILE A 162 7.02 -5.11 24.03
C ILE A 162 7.29 -4.32 25.31
N ASP A 163 7.26 -3.00 25.20
CA ASP A 163 7.26 -2.07 26.32
C ASP A 163 5.88 -1.41 26.44
N PRO A 164 5.05 -1.83 27.41
CA PRO A 164 3.73 -1.26 27.62
C PRO A 164 3.75 0.18 28.14
N ASP A 165 4.81 0.59 28.83
CA ASP A 165 4.90 1.91 29.45
C ASP A 165 5.20 2.98 28.37
N SER A 166 6.14 2.70 27.48
CA SER A 166 6.47 3.57 26.34
C SER A 166 5.60 3.32 25.11
N ARG A 167 4.73 2.30 25.13
CA ARG A 167 3.92 1.88 23.97
C ARG A 167 4.76 1.61 22.72
N THR A 168 5.85 0.87 22.88
CA THR A 168 6.71 0.45 21.78
C THR A 168 6.76 -1.05 21.64
N ILE A 169 6.98 -1.50 20.41
CA ILE A 169 7.15 -2.90 20.05
C ILE A 169 8.30 -3.04 19.06
N ARG A 170 9.18 -4.02 19.28
CA ARG A 170 10.15 -4.49 18.30
C ARG A 170 9.79 -5.91 17.92
N ALA A 171 9.60 -6.14 16.65
CA ALA A 171 9.28 -7.44 16.08
C ALA A 171 10.06 -7.60 14.77
N PHE A 172 10.35 -8.86 14.42
CA PHE A 172 11.00 -9.22 13.16
C PHE A 172 12.46 -8.71 13.03
N ASP A 173 13.11 -8.36 14.14
CA ASP A 173 14.52 -7.93 14.18
C ASP A 173 15.45 -9.13 14.01
N LEU A 174 15.64 -9.58 12.76
CA LEU A 174 16.54 -10.66 12.35
C LEU A 174 17.66 -10.12 11.47
N PRO A 175 18.80 -10.83 11.34
CA PRO A 175 19.98 -10.29 10.67
C PRO A 175 19.79 -9.89 9.22
N THR A 176 19.05 -10.69 8.43
CA THR A 176 18.91 -10.48 6.99
C THR A 176 17.48 -10.12 6.60
N GLU A 177 17.33 -9.41 5.48
CA GLU A 177 16.03 -9.12 4.87
C GLU A 177 15.22 -10.39 4.63
N ALA A 178 15.85 -11.44 4.08
CA ALA A 178 15.18 -12.70 3.78
C ALA A 178 14.62 -13.41 5.02
N GLU A 179 15.36 -13.38 6.16
CA GLU A 179 14.89 -13.93 7.43
C GLU A 179 13.71 -13.12 7.97
N ARG A 180 13.78 -11.79 7.92
CA ARG A 180 12.69 -10.90 8.34
C ARG A 180 11.44 -11.12 7.49
N THR A 181 11.58 -11.12 6.16
CA THR A 181 10.48 -11.39 5.21
C THR A 181 9.85 -12.75 5.46
N LYS A 182 10.67 -13.78 5.73
CA LYS A 182 10.16 -15.12 6.04
C LYS A 182 9.29 -15.12 7.30
N VAL A 183 9.77 -14.54 8.38
CA VAL A 183 9.02 -14.51 9.66
C VAL A 183 7.75 -13.67 9.53
N VAL A 184 7.80 -12.53 8.86
CA VAL A 184 6.60 -11.71 8.57
C VAL A 184 5.59 -12.53 7.77
N THR A 185 6.04 -13.26 6.75
CA THR A 185 5.18 -14.13 5.94
C THR A 185 4.57 -15.26 6.79
N ASP A 186 5.35 -15.92 7.64
CA ASP A 186 4.88 -16.97 8.53
C ASP A 186 3.80 -16.45 9.51
N VAL A 187 3.98 -15.24 10.05
CA VAL A 187 2.99 -14.56 10.91
C VAL A 187 1.71 -14.28 10.13
N MET A 188 1.80 -13.72 8.92
CA MET A 188 0.62 -13.43 8.10
C MET A 188 -0.13 -14.71 7.70
N GLN A 189 0.58 -15.78 7.37
CA GLN A 189 -0.01 -17.09 7.08
C GLN A 189 -0.66 -17.72 8.35
N TYR A 190 -0.03 -17.57 9.51
CA TYR A 190 -0.61 -18.02 10.77
C TYR A 190 -1.92 -17.27 11.06
N TRP A 191 -1.93 -15.95 10.92
CA TRP A 191 -3.15 -15.16 11.10
C TRP A 191 -4.21 -15.50 10.06
N ARG A 192 -3.83 -15.74 8.80
CA ARG A 192 -4.77 -16.20 7.77
C ARG A 192 -5.45 -17.51 8.13
N ALA A 193 -4.70 -18.44 8.71
CA ALA A 193 -5.20 -19.79 9.06
C ALA A 193 -5.94 -19.83 10.40
N ASN A 194 -5.50 -19.06 11.40
CA ASN A 194 -5.90 -19.24 12.79
C ASN A 194 -6.31 -17.92 13.49
N GLY A 195 -6.03 -16.77 12.87
CA GLY A 195 -6.22 -15.47 13.53
C GLY A 195 -7.63 -14.89 13.33
N PRO A 196 -7.93 -13.80 14.05
CA PRO A 196 -9.23 -13.13 14.00
C PRO A 196 -9.40 -12.17 12.81
N TRP A 197 -8.33 -11.93 12.03
CA TRP A 197 -8.28 -10.85 11.05
C TRP A 197 -8.88 -11.26 9.70
N GLU A 198 -9.97 -10.62 9.30
CA GLU A 198 -10.63 -10.89 8.02
C GLU A 198 -9.82 -10.38 6.83
N ILE A 199 -9.05 -9.29 7.01
CA ILE A 199 -8.29 -8.71 5.92
C ILE A 199 -7.23 -9.68 5.35
N VAL A 200 -6.55 -10.47 6.18
CA VAL A 200 -5.53 -11.42 5.70
C VAL A 200 -6.14 -12.65 5.02
N LYS A 201 -7.45 -12.89 5.17
CA LYS A 201 -8.16 -13.90 4.39
C LYS A 201 -8.30 -13.51 2.93
N LYS A 202 -8.21 -12.21 2.63
CA LYS A 202 -8.20 -11.65 1.27
C LYS A 202 -6.78 -11.61 0.67
N TRP A 203 -6.06 -12.68 0.81
CA TRP A 203 -4.68 -12.84 0.36
C TRP A 203 -4.52 -12.58 -1.13
N ARG A 204 -3.49 -11.80 -1.51
CA ARG A 204 -3.26 -11.35 -2.88
C ARG A 204 -2.03 -11.97 -3.54
N ASN A 205 -1.05 -12.46 -2.78
CA ASN A 205 0.32 -12.79 -3.20
C ASN A 205 1.09 -11.57 -3.73
N GLU A 206 0.82 -10.42 -3.14
CA GLU A 206 1.49 -9.17 -3.46
C GLU A 206 2.39 -8.77 -2.30
N PRO A 207 3.71 -9.01 -2.37
CA PRO A 207 4.66 -8.56 -1.35
C PRO A 207 4.87 -7.05 -1.46
N TRP A 208 4.64 -6.32 -0.37
CA TRP A 208 4.82 -4.87 -0.29
C TRP A 208 6.06 -4.53 0.53
N PRO A 209 6.86 -3.53 0.10
CA PRO A 209 8.11 -3.21 0.74
C PRO A 209 7.93 -2.41 2.03
N VAL A 210 8.74 -2.75 3.04
CA VAL A 210 8.97 -1.91 4.23
C VAL A 210 10.45 -1.56 4.25
N TYR A 211 10.76 -0.27 4.42
CA TYR A 211 12.12 0.24 4.34
C TYR A 211 12.68 0.59 5.71
N SER A 212 14.01 0.46 5.86
CA SER A 212 14.75 0.81 7.08
C SER A 212 15.42 2.18 7.01
N SER A 213 15.54 2.74 5.80
CA SER A 213 16.21 4.01 5.57
C SER A 213 15.55 4.82 4.44
N ASP A 214 15.80 6.14 4.43
CA ASP A 214 15.33 7.04 3.38
C ASP A 214 16.00 6.76 2.02
N GLY A 215 17.13 6.04 2.02
CA GLY A 215 17.80 5.57 0.81
C GLY A 215 17.10 4.39 0.12
N GLY A 216 15.99 3.88 0.68
CA GLY A 216 15.26 2.77 0.09
C GLY A 216 15.85 1.39 0.41
N GLU A 217 16.61 1.24 1.49
CA GLU A 217 17.06 -0.07 1.95
C GLU A 217 15.87 -0.90 2.42
N LEU A 218 15.60 -2.02 1.73
CA LEU A 218 14.51 -2.92 2.03
C LEU A 218 14.74 -3.63 3.37
N LEU A 219 13.84 -3.42 4.32
CA LEU A 219 13.87 -4.09 5.61
C LEU A 219 13.27 -5.49 5.51
N TYR A 220 12.07 -5.60 5.02
CA TYR A 220 11.34 -6.83 4.70
C TYR A 220 10.20 -6.56 3.75
N SER A 221 9.63 -7.63 3.22
CA SER A 221 8.37 -7.58 2.48
C SER A 221 7.22 -8.13 3.31
N VAL A 222 6.05 -7.52 3.19
CA VAL A 222 4.82 -7.97 3.84
C VAL A 222 3.73 -8.21 2.80
N GLU A 223 2.92 -9.25 2.97
CA GLU A 223 1.72 -9.44 2.17
C GLU A 223 0.82 -8.21 2.25
N ARG A 224 0.38 -7.68 1.09
CA ARG A 224 -0.48 -6.50 0.98
C ARG A 224 -1.67 -6.51 1.94
N ALA A 225 -2.33 -7.66 2.05
CA ALA A 225 -3.49 -7.81 2.93
C ALA A 225 -3.15 -7.60 4.41
N GLY A 226 -1.93 -7.92 4.84
CA GLY A 226 -1.48 -7.79 6.22
C GLY A 226 -0.80 -6.47 6.57
N ALA A 227 -0.40 -5.66 5.59
CA ALA A 227 0.36 -4.43 5.82
C ALA A 227 -0.34 -3.46 6.80
N GLY A 228 -1.66 -3.34 6.72
CA GLY A 228 -2.46 -2.50 7.61
C GLY A 228 -2.49 -2.95 9.06
N LEU A 229 -2.32 -4.25 9.35
CA LEU A 229 -2.23 -4.73 10.73
C LEU A 229 -0.93 -4.25 11.41
N LEU A 230 0.13 -4.08 10.64
CA LEU A 230 1.40 -3.54 11.13
C LEU A 230 1.45 -2.01 11.08
N GLY A 231 0.49 -1.36 10.37
CA GLY A 231 0.47 0.08 10.17
C GLY A 231 1.71 0.63 9.48
N VAL A 232 2.33 -0.17 8.61
CA VAL A 232 3.54 0.19 7.86
C VAL A 232 3.22 1.00 6.62
N MET A 233 4.23 1.78 6.13
CA MET A 233 4.07 2.58 4.92
C MET A 233 3.72 1.70 3.72
N ARG A 234 2.75 2.16 2.95
CA ARG A 234 2.24 1.53 1.74
C ARG A 234 2.55 2.42 0.54
N TYR A 235 2.85 1.81 -0.58
CA TYR A 235 3.26 2.52 -1.78
C TYR A 235 2.35 2.18 -2.95
N GLY A 236 2.10 3.17 -3.79
CA GLY A 236 1.34 2.99 -5.03
C GLY A 236 1.70 4.03 -6.08
N VAL A 237 1.08 3.89 -7.22
CA VAL A 237 1.22 4.79 -8.37
C VAL A 237 -0.15 5.25 -8.82
N HIS A 238 -0.27 6.53 -9.18
CA HIS A 238 -1.48 7.11 -9.73
C HIS A 238 -1.16 7.96 -10.96
N MET A 239 -1.99 7.90 -11.97
CA MET A 239 -1.81 8.69 -13.19
C MET A 239 -3.08 9.45 -13.55
N THR A 240 -2.92 10.74 -13.87
CA THR A 240 -3.96 11.55 -14.47
C THR A 240 -3.72 11.67 -15.97
N GLY A 241 -4.56 10.99 -16.75
CA GLY A 241 -4.60 11.09 -18.22
C GLY A 241 -5.53 12.22 -18.65
N TYR A 242 -5.07 13.09 -19.55
CA TYR A 242 -5.85 14.20 -20.03
C TYR A 242 -5.63 14.43 -21.54
N VAL A 243 -6.55 15.12 -22.18
CA VAL A 243 -6.43 15.61 -23.56
C VAL A 243 -6.55 17.12 -23.59
N LYS A 244 -5.87 17.78 -24.54
CA LYS A 244 -6.09 19.20 -24.81
C LYS A 244 -7.44 19.40 -25.49
N ASP A 245 -8.22 20.37 -25.02
CA ASP A 245 -9.50 20.79 -25.63
C ASP A 245 -9.65 22.30 -25.51
N ALA A 246 -9.45 22.98 -26.61
CA ALA A 246 -9.55 24.46 -26.69
C ALA A 246 -10.97 24.99 -26.37
N GLY A 247 -11.99 24.15 -26.47
CA GLY A 247 -13.37 24.48 -26.10
C GLY A 247 -13.67 24.34 -24.60
N ALA A 248 -12.82 23.66 -23.85
CA ALA A 248 -12.96 23.53 -22.40
C ALA A 248 -12.39 24.77 -21.68
N LYS A 249 -13.04 25.21 -20.61
CA LYS A 249 -12.66 26.40 -19.82
C LYS A 249 -11.18 26.39 -19.36
N HIS A 250 -10.66 25.21 -18.98
CA HIS A 250 -9.28 25.05 -18.55
C HIS A 250 -8.37 24.49 -19.65
N GLY A 251 -8.85 24.43 -20.90
CA GLY A 251 -8.09 23.96 -22.06
C GLY A 251 -7.81 22.45 -22.08
N ILE A 252 -8.40 21.69 -21.16
CA ILE A 252 -8.22 20.23 -21.04
C ILE A 252 -9.51 19.52 -20.65
N LYS A 253 -9.56 18.22 -20.97
CA LYS A 253 -10.48 17.23 -20.41
C LYS A 253 -9.70 16.06 -19.82
N ILE A 254 -10.27 15.40 -18.80
CA ILE A 254 -9.61 14.35 -18.01
C ILE A 254 -10.31 13.03 -18.27
N TRP A 255 -9.53 11.96 -18.43
CA TRP A 255 -10.03 10.60 -18.50
C TRP A 255 -10.28 10.04 -17.09
N VAL A 256 -11.53 9.71 -16.81
CA VAL A 256 -12.01 9.23 -15.51
C VAL A 256 -12.62 7.85 -15.68
N PRO A 257 -12.03 6.78 -15.10
CA PRO A 257 -12.63 5.46 -15.06
C PRO A 257 -13.69 5.36 -13.97
N LYS A 258 -14.68 4.51 -14.21
CA LYS A 258 -15.59 4.02 -13.20
C LYS A 258 -15.16 2.61 -12.80
N ARG A 259 -14.87 2.41 -11.54
CA ARG A 259 -14.47 1.13 -10.97
C ARG A 259 -15.58 0.10 -11.12
N ALA A 260 -15.20 -1.14 -11.37
CA ALA A 260 -16.15 -2.24 -11.47
C ALA A 260 -16.93 -2.43 -10.15
N SER A 261 -18.22 -2.76 -10.28
CA SER A 261 -19.13 -2.96 -9.16
C SER A 261 -18.79 -4.20 -8.29
N ASN A 262 -17.96 -5.10 -8.80
CA ASN A 262 -17.49 -6.32 -8.12
C ASN A 262 -16.14 -6.13 -7.36
N LYS A 263 -15.56 -4.92 -7.38
CA LYS A 263 -14.31 -4.65 -6.63
C LYS A 263 -14.54 -4.82 -5.13
N SER A 264 -13.55 -5.39 -4.44
CA SER A 264 -13.62 -5.65 -3.00
C SER A 264 -13.54 -4.38 -2.14
N ASN A 265 -13.05 -3.27 -2.70
CA ASN A 265 -12.92 -1.98 -2.06
C ASN A 265 -13.36 -0.87 -3.02
N TYR A 266 -14.14 0.08 -2.50
CA TYR A 266 -14.69 1.20 -3.25
C TYR A 266 -15.37 0.80 -4.58
N PRO A 267 -16.32 -0.20 -4.58
CA PRO A 267 -16.99 -0.64 -5.81
C PRO A 267 -17.80 0.49 -6.45
N GLY A 268 -17.75 0.60 -7.77
CA GLY A 268 -18.55 1.54 -8.56
C GLY A 268 -18.19 3.02 -8.41
N MET A 269 -17.18 3.37 -7.61
CA MET A 269 -16.69 4.75 -7.48
C MET A 269 -15.83 5.16 -8.67
N LEU A 270 -15.62 6.47 -8.85
CA LEU A 270 -14.69 7.01 -9.83
C LEU A 270 -13.25 6.92 -9.32
N ASP A 271 -12.30 6.79 -10.25
CA ASP A 271 -10.87 6.60 -9.96
C ASP A 271 -10.00 7.56 -10.78
N ASN A 272 -8.69 7.58 -10.53
CA ASN A 272 -7.73 8.18 -11.46
C ASN A 272 -7.64 7.34 -12.73
N THR A 273 -7.13 7.91 -13.81
CA THR A 273 -7.08 7.24 -15.12
C THR A 273 -6.44 5.86 -15.03
N VAL A 274 -5.39 5.72 -14.24
CA VAL A 274 -4.75 4.45 -13.86
C VAL A 274 -4.25 4.57 -12.43
N ALA A 275 -4.36 3.49 -11.63
CA ALA A 275 -3.84 3.47 -10.26
C ALA A 275 -3.54 2.05 -9.79
N GLY A 276 -2.32 1.80 -9.33
CA GLY A 276 -1.88 0.48 -8.86
C GLY A 276 -1.07 0.48 -7.58
N GLY A 277 -0.96 -0.68 -6.96
CA GLY A 277 -0.09 -0.90 -5.80
C GLY A 277 1.32 -1.25 -6.22
N LEU A 278 2.33 -0.69 -5.52
CA LEU A 278 3.73 -0.95 -5.81
C LEU A 278 4.22 -2.17 -5.03
N MET A 279 4.66 -3.20 -5.74
CA MET A 279 5.23 -4.39 -5.15
C MET A 279 6.71 -4.20 -4.79
N THR A 280 7.23 -5.08 -3.91
CA THR A 280 8.66 -5.12 -3.59
C THR A 280 9.50 -5.30 -4.86
N ALA A 281 10.56 -4.50 -4.97
CA ALA A 281 11.50 -4.47 -6.09
C ALA A 281 10.91 -4.00 -7.43
N GLU A 282 9.68 -3.52 -7.46
CA GLU A 282 9.10 -2.89 -8.65
C GLU A 282 9.47 -1.40 -8.70
N ASP A 283 9.92 -0.94 -9.86
CA ASP A 283 10.16 0.49 -10.12
C ASP A 283 8.81 1.21 -10.30
N PRO A 284 8.56 2.38 -9.66
CA PRO A 284 7.27 3.08 -9.78
C PRO A 284 6.88 3.45 -11.21
N PHE A 285 7.86 3.71 -12.09
CA PHE A 285 7.55 4.01 -13.49
C PHE A 285 7.20 2.75 -14.28
N GLU A 286 7.88 1.63 -14.01
CA GLU A 286 7.51 0.34 -14.62
C GLU A 286 6.13 -0.13 -14.09
N CYS A 287 5.82 0.12 -12.82
CA CYS A 287 4.52 -0.16 -12.23
C CYS A 287 3.40 0.61 -12.96
N ILE A 288 3.53 1.93 -13.15
CA ILE A 288 2.47 2.69 -13.83
C ILE A 288 2.33 2.32 -15.31
N ILE A 289 3.40 1.87 -15.97
CA ILE A 289 3.34 1.35 -17.34
C ILE A 289 2.54 0.03 -17.38
N ARG A 290 2.84 -0.89 -16.46
CA ARG A 290 2.13 -2.18 -16.35
C ARG A 290 0.65 -1.97 -16.07
N GLU A 291 0.31 -1.16 -15.05
CA GLU A 291 -1.07 -0.85 -14.69
C GLU A 291 -1.82 -0.14 -15.83
N ALA A 292 -1.14 0.74 -16.60
CA ALA A 292 -1.73 1.42 -17.73
C ALA A 292 -2.09 0.45 -18.88
N ASP A 293 -1.28 -0.58 -19.10
CA ASP A 293 -1.61 -1.65 -20.04
C ASP A 293 -2.75 -2.54 -19.51
N GLU A 294 -2.67 -2.95 -18.24
CA GLU A 294 -3.62 -3.88 -17.64
C GLU A 294 -5.03 -3.28 -17.47
N GLU A 295 -5.13 -2.06 -16.91
CA GLU A 295 -6.42 -1.41 -16.61
C GLU A 295 -7.03 -0.65 -17.78
N ALA A 296 -6.19 0.01 -18.62
CA ALA A 296 -6.62 1.02 -19.57
C ALA A 296 -6.25 0.74 -21.04
N ASP A 297 -5.59 -0.38 -21.35
CA ASP A 297 -5.10 -0.77 -22.67
C ASP A 297 -4.26 0.34 -23.36
N LEU A 298 -3.45 1.04 -22.55
CA LEU A 298 -2.56 2.09 -23.05
C LEU A 298 -1.20 1.49 -23.47
N PRO A 299 -0.73 1.74 -24.71
CA PRO A 299 0.50 1.12 -25.20
C PRO A 299 1.74 1.57 -24.42
N GLU A 300 2.63 0.63 -24.06
CA GLU A 300 3.89 0.89 -23.37
C GLU A 300 4.73 1.97 -24.06
N ALA A 301 4.83 1.94 -25.39
CA ALA A 301 5.59 2.94 -26.16
C ALA A 301 5.06 4.36 -25.94
N LEU A 302 3.75 4.54 -25.86
CA LEU A 302 3.11 5.82 -25.57
C LEU A 302 3.40 6.26 -24.14
N MET A 303 3.32 5.33 -23.20
CA MET A 303 3.62 5.60 -21.80
C MET A 303 5.08 6.07 -21.63
N ARG A 304 6.04 5.34 -22.19
CA ARG A 304 7.46 5.71 -22.13
C ARG A 304 7.77 7.06 -22.79
N GLU A 305 7.08 7.41 -23.89
CA GLU A 305 7.26 8.68 -24.56
C GLU A 305 6.66 9.87 -23.81
N ARG A 306 5.44 9.71 -23.26
CA ARG A 306 4.63 10.85 -22.83
C ARG A 306 4.32 10.93 -21.36
N CYS A 307 4.36 9.82 -20.61
CA CYS A 307 4.07 9.82 -19.18
C CYS A 307 5.17 10.57 -18.43
N LYS A 308 4.79 11.50 -17.55
CA LYS A 308 5.71 12.34 -16.79
C LYS A 308 5.47 12.15 -15.30
N VAL A 309 6.54 11.93 -14.56
CA VAL A 309 6.48 11.99 -13.10
C VAL A 309 6.12 13.42 -12.67
N ALA A 310 5.18 13.53 -11.76
CA ALA A 310 4.67 14.82 -11.27
C ALA A 310 5.01 15.07 -9.80
N GLY A 311 5.37 14.04 -9.04
CA GLY A 311 5.74 14.13 -7.64
C GLY A 311 5.16 12.97 -6.82
N THR A 312 4.91 13.26 -5.55
CA THR A 312 4.28 12.31 -4.62
C THR A 312 3.19 13.00 -3.80
N VAL A 313 2.14 12.28 -3.45
CA VAL A 313 1.23 12.65 -2.36
C VAL A 313 1.41 11.66 -1.20
N VAL A 314 1.37 12.18 0.03
CA VAL A 314 1.62 11.43 1.25
C VAL A 314 0.56 11.77 2.29
N TYR A 315 -0.09 10.75 2.83
CA TYR A 315 -1.17 10.91 3.80
C TYR A 315 -1.23 9.72 4.76
N LEU A 316 -1.95 9.86 5.87
CA LEU A 316 -2.27 8.77 6.79
C LEU A 316 -3.78 8.56 6.85
N TYR A 317 -4.23 7.52 6.16
CA TYR A 317 -5.63 7.12 6.16
C TYR A 317 -5.93 6.19 7.33
N VAL A 318 -7.14 6.29 7.88
CA VAL A 318 -7.69 5.33 8.85
C VAL A 318 -8.87 4.64 8.17
N THR A 319 -8.83 3.31 8.11
CA THR A 319 -9.80 2.54 7.30
C THR A 319 -11.20 2.59 7.87
N ASP A 320 -12.18 2.67 6.97
CA ASP A 320 -13.60 2.46 7.23
C ASP A 320 -14.10 1.17 6.57
N GLU A 321 -15.41 0.92 6.62
CA GLU A 321 -16.04 -0.27 6.04
C GLU A 321 -15.84 -0.41 4.53
N ARG A 322 -15.61 0.70 3.81
CA ARG A 322 -15.41 0.70 2.34
C ARG A 322 -14.04 0.18 1.93
N ALA A 323 -13.07 0.19 2.86
CA ALA A 323 -11.73 -0.34 2.63
C ALA A 323 -11.69 -1.86 2.57
N GLY A 324 -12.77 -2.54 2.97
CA GLY A 324 -12.93 -3.98 2.78
C GLY A 324 -12.06 -4.83 3.68
N GLY A 325 -12.10 -4.61 4.99
CA GLY A 325 -11.37 -5.37 6.02
C GLY A 325 -11.77 -4.88 7.39
N GLU A 326 -10.87 -4.97 8.34
CA GLU A 326 -11.04 -4.33 9.64
C GLU A 326 -11.10 -2.81 9.50
N ARG A 327 -11.93 -2.18 10.31
CA ARG A 327 -12.00 -0.73 10.46
C ARG A 327 -10.84 -0.25 11.35
N ASP A 328 -10.60 1.04 11.26
CA ASP A 328 -9.66 1.79 12.10
C ASP A 328 -8.19 1.37 11.94
N LEU A 329 -7.84 0.53 10.94
CA LEU A 329 -6.45 0.25 10.61
C LEU A 329 -5.77 1.51 10.06
N ILE A 330 -4.51 1.69 10.45
CA ILE A 330 -3.73 2.86 10.04
C ILE A 330 -2.99 2.52 8.74
N TYR A 331 -3.28 3.30 7.71
CA TYR A 331 -2.69 3.16 6.39
C TYR A 331 -1.87 4.40 6.05
N PRO A 332 -0.59 4.45 6.46
CA PRO A 332 0.34 5.43 5.92
C PRO A 332 0.55 5.11 4.45
N GLU A 333 0.31 6.07 3.57
CA GLU A 333 0.40 5.85 2.13
C GLU A 333 1.22 6.94 1.44
N THR A 334 2.03 6.52 0.48
CA THR A 334 2.70 7.38 -0.49
C THR A 334 2.31 6.93 -1.89
N GLN A 335 1.82 7.87 -2.70
CA GLN A 335 1.50 7.63 -4.10
C GLN A 335 2.48 8.41 -4.97
N TRP A 336 3.21 7.73 -5.86
CA TRP A 336 3.89 8.40 -6.97
C TRP A 336 2.86 8.84 -7.99
N VAL A 337 2.89 10.12 -8.33
CA VAL A 337 1.91 10.76 -9.20
C VAL A 337 2.52 11.00 -10.57
N TYR A 338 1.77 10.61 -11.59
CA TYR A 338 2.12 10.76 -12.99
C TYR A 338 1.05 11.54 -13.76
N ASP A 339 1.47 12.30 -14.75
CA ASP A 339 0.57 12.95 -15.71
C ASP A 339 0.89 12.47 -17.13
N ILE A 340 -0.15 12.24 -17.93
CA ILE A 340 0.01 11.94 -19.36
C ILE A 340 -0.95 12.76 -20.21
N GLU A 341 -0.41 13.45 -21.23
CA GLU A 341 -1.21 14.04 -22.31
C GLU A 341 -1.44 12.99 -23.40
N LEU A 342 -2.67 12.49 -23.48
CA LEU A 342 -3.04 11.53 -24.51
C LEU A 342 -3.36 12.24 -25.84
N PRO A 343 -2.94 11.70 -26.99
CA PRO A 343 -3.45 12.10 -28.29
C PRO A 343 -4.97 11.96 -28.35
N ALA A 344 -5.64 12.81 -29.12
CA ALA A 344 -7.11 12.84 -29.21
C ALA A 344 -7.72 11.54 -29.79
N ASP A 345 -6.94 10.78 -30.54
CA ASP A 345 -7.31 9.49 -31.14
C ASP A 345 -7.04 8.30 -30.23
N ILE A 346 -6.31 8.47 -29.12
CA ILE A 346 -6.06 7.43 -28.12
C ILE A 346 -7.07 7.56 -26.98
N LYS A 347 -7.80 6.47 -26.75
CA LYS A 347 -8.84 6.40 -25.70
C LYS A 347 -8.53 5.23 -24.79
N PRO A 348 -8.41 5.47 -23.47
CA PRO A 348 -8.36 4.36 -22.51
C PRO A 348 -9.59 3.48 -22.64
N THR A 349 -9.40 2.16 -22.57
CA THR A 349 -10.48 1.17 -22.65
C THR A 349 -10.31 0.13 -21.54
N PRO A 350 -11.40 -0.31 -20.88
CA PRO A 350 -11.32 -1.38 -19.88
C PRO A 350 -10.73 -2.67 -20.46
N LYS A 351 -9.72 -3.26 -19.79
CA LYS A 351 -9.05 -4.46 -20.29
C LYS A 351 -9.14 -5.65 -19.33
N ASP A 352 -8.82 -5.46 -18.06
CA ASP A 352 -8.78 -6.55 -17.06
C ASP A 352 -10.08 -6.72 -16.26
N GLY A 353 -11.07 -5.84 -16.48
CA GLY A 353 -12.34 -5.85 -15.76
C GLY A 353 -12.31 -5.10 -14.42
N GLU A 354 -11.24 -4.36 -14.10
CA GLU A 354 -11.16 -3.49 -12.94
C GLU A 354 -11.95 -2.19 -13.11
N ALA A 355 -12.09 -1.69 -14.35
CA ALA A 355 -12.94 -0.58 -14.74
C ALA A 355 -14.16 -1.05 -15.54
N GLU A 356 -15.32 -0.41 -15.34
CA GLU A 356 -16.52 -0.63 -16.16
C GLU A 356 -16.49 0.23 -17.43
N ALA A 357 -15.99 1.45 -17.32
CA ALA A 357 -15.97 2.45 -18.41
C ALA A 357 -14.95 3.54 -18.13
N PHE A 358 -14.54 4.25 -19.19
CA PHE A 358 -13.79 5.50 -19.10
C PHE A 358 -14.64 6.65 -19.66
N TYR A 359 -14.67 7.76 -18.94
CA TYR A 359 -15.36 8.99 -19.32
C TYR A 359 -14.34 10.08 -19.61
N LEU A 360 -14.60 10.91 -20.59
CA LEU A 360 -13.78 12.10 -20.87
C LEU A 360 -14.53 13.34 -20.41
N TRP A 361 -14.16 13.88 -19.27
CA TRP A 361 -14.85 14.96 -18.57
C TRP A 361 -14.06 16.25 -18.57
N THR A 362 -14.77 17.38 -18.54
CA THR A 362 -14.18 18.69 -18.24
C THR A 362 -13.72 18.75 -16.79
N VAL A 363 -12.89 19.72 -16.46
CA VAL A 363 -12.43 19.95 -15.08
C VAL A 363 -13.63 20.21 -14.16
N GLU A 364 -14.61 20.97 -14.63
CA GLU A 364 -15.83 21.29 -13.88
C GLU A 364 -16.63 20.03 -13.54
N GLU A 365 -16.86 19.15 -14.52
CA GLU A 365 -17.57 17.88 -14.30
C GLU A 365 -16.84 17.00 -13.27
N VAL A 366 -15.50 16.98 -13.31
CA VAL A 366 -14.68 16.26 -12.32
C VAL A 366 -14.83 16.89 -10.93
N GLN A 367 -14.73 18.23 -10.83
CA GLN A 367 -14.87 18.93 -9.53
C GLN A 367 -16.27 18.74 -8.94
N GLU A 368 -17.32 18.78 -9.77
CA GLU A 368 -18.69 18.50 -9.31
C GLU A 368 -18.85 17.06 -8.79
N ALA A 369 -18.30 16.07 -9.48
CA ALA A 369 -18.32 14.68 -9.03
C ALA A 369 -17.51 14.47 -7.72
N MET A 370 -16.36 15.15 -7.59
CA MET A 370 -15.58 15.18 -6.35
C MET A 370 -16.41 15.76 -5.20
N ALA A 371 -17.07 16.90 -5.42
CA ALA A 371 -17.94 17.55 -4.41
C ALA A 371 -19.15 16.69 -4.01
N ARG A 372 -19.63 15.80 -4.89
CA ARG A 372 -20.66 14.80 -4.56
C ARG A 372 -20.10 13.55 -3.85
N GLY A 373 -18.78 13.44 -3.65
CA GLY A 373 -18.15 12.29 -3.01
C GLY A 373 -18.14 11.02 -3.89
N GLU A 374 -18.21 11.16 -5.21
CA GLU A 374 -18.28 10.03 -6.15
C GLU A 374 -16.91 9.41 -6.43
N PHE A 375 -15.82 10.13 -6.16
CA PHE A 375 -14.46 9.60 -6.30
C PHE A 375 -14.00 8.81 -5.09
N LYS A 376 -13.24 7.74 -5.34
CA LYS A 376 -12.44 7.09 -4.30
C LYS A 376 -11.59 8.15 -3.60
N PRO A 377 -11.54 8.19 -2.26
CA PRO A 377 -10.98 9.34 -1.54
C PRO A 377 -9.55 9.73 -1.95
N ASN A 378 -8.63 8.76 -2.03
CA ASN A 378 -7.25 9.06 -2.44
C ASN A 378 -7.12 9.49 -3.92
N CYS A 379 -8.05 9.09 -4.77
CA CYS A 379 -8.09 9.54 -6.16
C CYS A 379 -8.53 11.00 -6.29
N ALA A 380 -9.48 11.43 -5.45
CA ALA A 380 -9.83 12.85 -5.33
C ALA A 380 -8.62 13.68 -4.86
N LEU A 381 -7.83 13.17 -3.90
CA LEU A 381 -6.61 13.83 -3.43
C LEU A 381 -5.59 14.05 -4.56
N VAL A 382 -5.34 13.02 -5.37
CA VAL A 382 -4.43 13.12 -6.53
C VAL A 382 -4.94 14.11 -7.59
N LEU A 383 -6.26 14.20 -7.79
CA LEU A 383 -6.85 15.20 -8.68
C LEU A 383 -6.71 16.62 -8.15
N LEU A 384 -6.85 16.84 -6.84
CA LEU A 384 -6.56 18.14 -6.20
C LEU A 384 -5.11 18.56 -6.42
N ASP A 385 -4.16 17.64 -6.23
CA ASP A 385 -2.74 17.87 -6.53
C ASP A 385 -2.53 18.23 -8.02
N PHE A 386 -3.17 17.52 -8.94
CA PHE A 386 -3.15 17.84 -10.36
C PHE A 386 -3.70 19.23 -10.63
N PHE A 387 -4.82 19.63 -10.02
CA PHE A 387 -5.41 20.96 -10.22
C PHE A 387 -4.53 22.08 -9.69
N ILE A 388 -3.86 21.87 -8.56
CA ILE A 388 -2.88 22.83 -8.02
C ILE A 388 -1.68 22.99 -8.96
N ARG A 389 -1.08 21.89 -9.38
CA ARG A 389 0.08 21.91 -10.29
C ARG A 389 -0.24 22.55 -11.65
N ARG A 390 -1.51 22.48 -12.08
CA ARG A 390 -2.00 23.10 -13.33
C ARG A 390 -2.48 24.54 -13.14
N GLY A 391 -2.44 25.10 -11.94
CA GLY A 391 -2.94 26.44 -11.66
C GLY A 391 -4.45 26.59 -11.80
N ILE A 392 -5.19 25.47 -11.73
CA ILE A 392 -6.66 25.44 -11.70
C ILE A 392 -7.15 25.83 -10.31
N LEU A 393 -6.52 25.26 -9.27
CA LEU A 393 -6.66 25.71 -7.88
C LEU A 393 -5.43 26.53 -7.49
N THR A 394 -5.67 27.72 -6.96
CA THR A 394 -4.65 28.70 -6.56
C THR A 394 -5.05 29.35 -5.25
N LYS A 395 -4.13 30.09 -4.62
CA LYS A 395 -4.43 30.84 -3.39
C LYS A 395 -5.53 31.90 -3.56
N GLU A 396 -5.73 32.37 -4.80
CA GLU A 396 -6.74 33.38 -5.11
C GLU A 396 -8.15 32.80 -5.18
N ASN A 397 -8.31 31.51 -5.54
CA ASN A 397 -9.61 30.88 -5.72
C ASN A 397 -9.93 29.74 -4.76
N GLU A 398 -8.96 29.35 -3.89
CA GLU A 398 -9.13 28.32 -2.86
C GLU A 398 -8.73 28.87 -1.47
N PRO A 399 -9.69 29.16 -0.61
CA PRO A 399 -9.41 29.74 0.71
C PRO A 399 -8.53 28.85 1.60
N ASP A 400 -8.66 27.53 1.47
CA ASP A 400 -7.97 26.54 2.29
C ASP A 400 -6.68 26.02 1.62
N PHE A 401 -6.14 26.72 0.63
CA PHE A 401 -5.02 26.27 -0.22
C PHE A 401 -3.83 25.73 0.55
N ASP A 402 -3.36 26.45 1.57
CA ASP A 402 -2.18 26.04 2.34
C ASP A 402 -2.46 24.78 3.20
N GLU A 403 -3.71 24.61 3.66
CA GLU A 403 -4.14 23.43 4.40
C GLU A 403 -4.28 22.22 3.46
N LEU A 404 -4.81 22.42 2.25
CA LEU A 404 -4.85 21.38 1.22
C LEU A 404 -3.45 20.86 0.91
N VAL A 405 -2.50 21.76 0.59
CA VAL A 405 -1.11 21.39 0.28
C VAL A 405 -0.47 20.62 1.44
N ARG A 406 -0.68 21.08 2.67
CA ARG A 406 -0.16 20.40 3.86
C ARG A 406 -0.70 18.97 4.02
N GLY A 407 -2.02 18.79 3.83
CA GLY A 407 -2.68 17.48 4.00
C GLY A 407 -2.36 16.50 2.86
N MET A 408 -2.00 16.99 1.67
CA MET A 408 -1.55 16.15 0.55
C MET A 408 -0.08 15.75 0.62
N HIS A 409 0.73 16.46 1.43
CA HIS A 409 2.18 16.24 1.55
C HIS A 409 2.58 16.10 3.02
N ARG A 410 1.88 15.21 3.73
CA ARG A 410 2.12 14.94 5.15
C ARG A 410 3.55 14.45 5.36
N LYS A 411 4.25 15.07 6.32
CA LYS A 411 5.54 14.54 6.81
C LYS A 411 5.27 13.36 7.73
N THR A 412 5.87 12.22 7.41
CA THR A 412 5.74 10.99 8.19
C THR A 412 7.07 10.62 8.86
N PRO A 413 7.03 9.90 9.99
CA PRO A 413 8.26 9.41 10.63
C PRO A 413 8.84 8.16 9.96
N PHE A 414 8.14 7.59 8.99
CA PHE A 414 8.50 6.31 8.37
C PHE A 414 9.63 6.52 7.36
N PRO A 415 10.71 5.71 7.44
CA PRO A 415 11.77 5.76 6.44
C PRO A 415 11.28 5.22 5.08
N GLY A 416 11.92 5.68 4.02
CA GLY A 416 11.64 5.18 2.68
C GLY A 416 12.01 6.17 1.57
N PRO A 417 11.98 5.71 0.31
CA PRO A 417 12.41 6.51 -0.84
C PRO A 417 11.57 7.78 -1.05
N HIS A 418 10.37 7.86 -0.50
CA HIS A 418 9.50 9.05 -0.55
C HIS A 418 10.05 10.23 0.25
N GLN A 419 10.93 10.01 1.24
CA GLN A 419 11.53 11.06 2.06
C GLN A 419 12.58 11.89 1.31
N THR A 420 13.17 11.34 0.25
CA THR A 420 14.22 12.01 -0.52
C THR A 420 13.69 13.05 -1.52
N GLY A 421 12.36 13.17 -1.67
CA GLY A 421 11.71 14.24 -2.44
C GLY A 421 11.89 14.20 -3.95
N ALA A 422 12.67 13.25 -4.47
CA ALA A 422 12.78 12.98 -5.89
C ALA A 422 12.60 11.47 -6.10
N PRO A 423 11.89 11.05 -7.15
CA PRO A 423 12.08 9.70 -7.63
C PRO A 423 13.56 9.61 -8.00
N SER A 424 14.34 8.84 -7.21
CA SER A 424 15.78 8.62 -7.46
C SER A 424 16.03 7.78 -8.72
N PHE A 425 15.07 7.76 -9.62
CA PHE A 425 15.12 7.06 -10.88
C PHE A 425 15.56 8.07 -11.93
N SER A 426 16.86 8.01 -12.28
CA SER A 426 17.37 8.73 -13.43
C SER A 426 16.53 8.32 -14.64
N LEU A 427 15.75 9.26 -15.15
CA LEU A 427 15.23 9.18 -16.52
C LEU A 427 16.43 8.98 -17.44
N ARG A 428 16.71 7.75 -17.85
CA ARG A 428 17.65 7.46 -18.94
C ARG A 428 16.96 7.64 -20.27
#